data_d24d3b5a55ed88024d397c6c4b65ba90
#
_entry.id   d24d3b5a55ed88024d397c6c4b65ba90
#
_cell.length_a   1.000
_cell.length_b   1.000
_cell.length_c   1.000
_cell.angle_alpha   90.00
_cell.angle_beta   90.00
_cell.angle_gamma   90.00
#
_symmetry.space_group_name_H-M   'P 1'
#
loop_
_entity.id
_entity.type
_entity.pdbx_description
1 polymer ?
#
loop_
_entity_poly.entity_id
_entity_poly.type
_entity_poly.pdbx_seq_one_letter_code
_entity_poly.pdbx_strand_id
1 'polypeptide(L)'
;LVGGRLRRRPIRDVARADLPPHVPTLRELFDTFGTGFDLSLDLKDPDAGPAVIADSLGTDPTMASRLWLCDQDHERLATLRELSPHIRLVDSTRLSRIKEGPERRAARLQELGIDAINLHHSDWSGGLSTLFHRFGLCTFGWDAQFDRILDGLLRMGLDGVFSDHVPRMVDALDRNAVARGLDPLDLNPEGP
;
A
#
# COMPACT_ATOMS: atom_id res chain seq x y z
N LEU A 1 4.11 7.31 36.48
CA LEU A 1 2.72 7.44 35.99
C LEU A 1 2.18 8.79 36.46
N VAL A 2 2.33 9.82 35.68
CA VAL A 2 1.64 11.09 35.87
C VAL A 2 0.34 10.99 35.07
N GLY A 3 -0.78 10.85 35.77
CA GLY A 3 -2.10 10.76 35.22
C GLY A 3 -2.58 12.10 34.66
N GLY A 4 -2.30 12.37 33.44
CA GLY A 4 -2.99 13.35 32.60
C GLY A 4 -3.71 12.60 31.50
N ARG A 5 -5.02 12.84 31.34
CA ARG A 5 -5.74 12.45 30.13
C ARG A 5 -5.05 13.12 28.94
N LEU A 6 -4.07 12.43 28.34
CA LEU A 6 -3.46 12.85 27.08
C LEU A 6 -4.57 12.81 26.03
N ARG A 7 -5.10 13.97 25.67
CA ARG A 7 -5.90 14.10 24.46
C ARG A 7 -5.06 13.59 23.33
N ARG A 8 -5.49 12.51 22.68
CA ARG A 8 -4.86 12.01 21.46
C ARG A 8 -4.95 13.12 20.42
N ARG A 9 -3.80 13.69 20.07
CA ARG A 9 -3.68 14.66 19.00
C ARG A 9 -3.27 13.94 17.73
N PRO A 10 -3.84 14.30 16.57
CA PRO A 10 -3.33 13.79 15.28
C PRO A 10 -1.84 14.12 15.14
N ILE A 11 -1.07 13.23 14.53
CA ILE A 11 0.37 13.43 14.36
C ILE A 11 0.69 14.70 13.57
N ARG A 12 -0.15 15.07 12.60
CA ARG A 12 -0.02 16.30 11.81
C ARG A 12 -0.08 17.58 12.66
N ASP A 13 -0.71 17.53 13.85
CA ASP A 13 -0.83 18.66 14.75
C ASP A 13 0.30 18.71 15.80
N VAL A 14 1.31 17.86 15.66
CA VAL A 14 2.44 17.73 16.59
C VAL A 14 3.71 18.17 15.88
N ALA A 15 4.43 19.13 16.47
CA ALA A 15 5.72 19.54 15.90
C ALA A 15 6.72 18.39 15.92
N ARG A 16 7.59 18.29 14.91
CA ARG A 16 8.60 17.22 14.82
C ARG A 16 9.44 17.06 16.10
N ALA A 17 9.78 18.18 16.74
CA ALA A 17 10.57 18.20 17.97
C ALA A 17 9.84 17.57 19.17
N ASP A 18 8.51 17.50 19.12
CA ASP A 18 7.66 16.93 20.17
C ASP A 18 7.32 15.45 19.91
N LEU A 19 7.72 14.92 18.76
CA LEU A 19 7.54 13.50 18.44
C LEU A 19 8.59 12.64 19.15
N PRO A 20 8.22 11.41 19.56
CA PRO A 20 9.18 10.46 20.11
C PRO A 20 10.36 10.22 19.15
N PRO A 21 11.60 10.06 19.66
CA PRO A 21 12.78 9.86 18.82
C PRO A 21 12.75 8.66 17.89
N HIS A 22 11.92 7.65 18.21
CA HIS A 22 11.75 6.45 17.39
C HIS A 22 10.78 6.62 16.20
N VAL A 23 10.16 7.80 16.04
CA VAL A 23 9.35 8.10 14.86
C VAL A 23 10.26 8.75 13.82
N PRO A 24 10.68 8.02 12.77
CA PRO A 24 11.59 8.57 11.77
C PRO A 24 10.88 9.56 10.84
N THR A 25 11.66 10.44 10.22
CA THR A 25 11.25 11.14 9.01
C THR A 25 11.43 10.23 7.80
N LEU A 26 10.82 10.59 6.68
CA LEU A 26 11.01 9.88 5.42
C LEU A 26 12.49 9.92 4.97
N ARG A 27 13.16 11.02 5.18
CA ARG A 27 14.60 11.18 4.88
C ARG A 27 15.46 10.26 5.73
N GLU A 28 15.24 10.20 7.05
CA GLU A 28 15.95 9.27 7.94
C GLU A 28 15.71 7.79 7.56
N LEU A 29 14.52 7.46 7.02
CA LEU A 29 14.25 6.14 6.46
C LEU A 29 15.17 5.85 5.26
N PHE A 30 15.23 6.77 4.30
CA PHE A 30 16.07 6.61 3.11
C PHE A 30 17.57 6.63 3.44
N ASP A 31 18.00 7.47 4.39
CA ASP A 31 19.40 7.50 4.85
C ASP A 31 19.83 6.18 5.50
N THR A 32 18.87 5.46 6.12
CA THR A 32 19.14 4.20 6.81
C THR A 32 19.11 2.98 5.86
N PHE A 33 18.14 2.93 4.96
CA PHE A 33 17.83 1.72 4.16
C PHE A 33 18.07 1.92 2.65
N GLY A 34 18.47 3.13 2.22
CA GLY A 34 18.54 3.46 0.80
C GLY A 34 17.16 3.65 0.18
N THR A 35 17.11 3.57 -1.15
CA THR A 35 15.91 3.81 -1.97
C THR A 35 15.56 2.62 -2.89
N GLY A 36 16.30 1.50 -2.77
CA GLY A 36 16.18 0.33 -3.65
C GLY A 36 14.98 -0.58 -3.39
N PHE A 37 13.91 -0.11 -2.72
CA PHE A 37 12.74 -0.89 -2.35
C PHE A 37 11.44 -0.18 -2.71
N ASP A 38 10.35 -0.95 -2.83
CA ASP A 38 9.01 -0.39 -2.95
C ASP A 38 8.53 0.13 -1.59
N LEU A 39 8.07 1.39 -1.55
CA LEU A 39 7.59 2.05 -0.36
C LEU A 39 6.10 2.34 -0.48
N SER A 40 5.28 1.71 0.36
CA SER A 40 3.85 1.97 0.44
C SER A 40 3.52 2.82 1.65
N LEU A 41 2.91 4.00 1.43
CA LEU A 41 2.55 4.95 2.47
C LEU A 41 1.05 5.21 2.48
N ASP A 42 0.43 5.01 3.64
CA ASP A 42 -0.98 5.35 3.88
C ASP A 42 -1.07 6.82 4.36
N LEU A 43 -1.61 7.68 3.51
CA LEU A 43 -1.73 9.12 3.76
C LEU A 43 -2.78 9.40 4.83
N LYS A 44 -2.34 9.58 6.08
CA LYS A 44 -3.23 9.93 7.21
C LYS A 44 -3.51 11.43 7.30
N ASP A 45 -2.64 12.23 6.69
CA ASP A 45 -2.84 13.65 6.47
C ASP A 45 -3.17 13.88 4.99
N PRO A 46 -4.36 14.41 4.67
CA PRO A 46 -4.78 14.66 3.28
C PRO A 46 -3.80 15.53 2.49
N ASP A 47 -3.11 16.43 3.18
CA ASP A 47 -2.24 17.43 2.55
C ASP A 47 -0.77 16.97 2.46
N ALA A 48 -0.42 15.77 2.97
CA ALA A 48 0.95 15.29 2.98
C ALA A 48 1.46 14.78 1.62
N GLY A 49 0.56 14.38 0.72
CA GLY A 49 0.91 13.77 -0.56
C GLY A 49 1.98 14.54 -1.37
N PRO A 50 1.80 15.84 -1.64
CA PRO A 50 2.78 16.62 -2.40
C PRO A 50 4.16 16.67 -1.74
N ALA A 51 4.23 16.81 -0.41
CA ALA A 51 5.49 16.83 0.32
C ALA A 51 6.20 15.47 0.29
N VAL A 52 5.45 14.37 0.45
CA VAL A 52 5.99 13.01 0.34
C VAL A 52 6.58 12.76 -1.05
N ILE A 53 5.89 13.16 -2.11
CA ILE A 53 6.38 13.04 -3.48
C ILE A 53 7.66 13.86 -3.66
N ALA A 54 7.66 15.12 -3.25
CA ALA A 54 8.80 16.00 -3.38
C ALA A 54 10.04 15.49 -2.63
N ASP A 55 9.87 15.02 -1.39
CA ASP A 55 10.96 14.46 -0.57
C ASP A 55 11.52 13.15 -1.17
N SER A 56 10.64 12.26 -1.62
CA SER A 56 11.05 10.98 -2.20
C SER A 56 11.81 11.17 -3.51
N LEU A 57 11.25 11.96 -4.44
CA LEU A 57 11.86 12.19 -5.75
C LEU A 57 13.07 13.12 -5.67
N GLY A 58 13.10 14.01 -4.69
CA GLY A 58 14.27 14.85 -4.40
C GLY A 58 15.44 14.06 -3.82
N THR A 59 15.17 12.94 -3.16
CA THR A 59 16.21 12.03 -2.66
C THR A 59 16.70 11.10 -3.79
N ASP A 60 15.78 10.49 -4.52
CA ASP A 60 16.08 9.61 -5.65
C ASP A 60 14.92 9.66 -6.67
N PRO A 61 15.13 10.25 -7.85
CA PRO A 61 14.10 10.29 -8.88
C PRO A 61 13.59 8.92 -9.33
N THR A 62 14.36 7.84 -9.16
CA THR A 62 13.95 6.48 -9.52
C THR A 62 12.90 5.91 -8.56
N MET A 63 12.71 6.52 -7.40
CA MET A 63 11.62 6.19 -6.48
C MET A 63 10.22 6.40 -7.08
N ALA A 64 10.09 7.20 -8.15
CA ALA A 64 8.78 7.46 -8.76
C ALA A 64 7.99 6.19 -9.08
N SER A 65 8.64 5.14 -9.58
CA SER A 65 7.96 3.87 -9.91
C SER A 65 7.77 2.92 -8.73
N ARG A 66 8.44 3.19 -7.61
CA ARG A 66 8.42 2.37 -6.38
C ARG A 66 7.68 3.03 -5.22
N LEU A 67 7.21 4.27 -5.38
CA LEU A 67 6.44 4.98 -4.36
C LEU A 67 4.94 4.70 -4.57
N TRP A 68 4.32 4.03 -3.60
CA TRP A 68 2.91 3.70 -3.57
C TRP A 68 2.19 4.56 -2.53
N LEU A 69 1.27 5.42 -2.95
CA LEU A 69 0.52 6.30 -2.05
C LEU A 69 -0.91 5.80 -1.90
N CYS A 70 -1.28 5.45 -0.67
CA CYS A 70 -2.58 4.90 -0.33
C CYS A 70 -3.46 5.97 0.31
N ASP A 71 -4.70 6.11 -0.17
CA ASP A 71 -5.73 6.94 0.44
C ASP A 71 -7.12 6.30 0.21
N GLN A 72 -8.08 6.61 1.06
CA GLN A 72 -9.47 6.20 0.88
C GLN A 72 -10.28 7.12 -0.06
N ASP A 73 -9.74 8.28 -0.38
CA ASP A 73 -10.32 9.26 -1.30
C ASP A 73 -9.59 9.22 -2.64
N HIS A 74 -10.15 8.44 -3.57
CA HIS A 74 -9.58 8.24 -4.90
C HIS A 74 -9.62 9.49 -5.79
N GLU A 75 -10.53 10.43 -5.56
CA GLU A 75 -10.54 11.70 -6.27
C GLU A 75 -9.36 12.57 -5.83
N ARG A 76 -9.06 12.59 -4.53
CA ARG A 76 -7.85 13.28 -4.02
C ARG A 76 -6.56 12.60 -4.52
N LEU A 77 -6.50 11.27 -4.52
CA LEU A 77 -5.35 10.55 -5.10
C LEU A 77 -5.11 10.97 -6.55
N ALA A 78 -6.16 11.12 -7.34
CA ALA A 78 -6.04 11.49 -8.75
C ALA A 78 -5.31 12.83 -8.93
N THR A 79 -5.46 13.78 -8.00
CA THR A 79 -4.73 15.07 -8.08
C THR A 79 -3.21 14.90 -7.94
N LEU A 80 -2.74 13.85 -7.28
CA LEU A 80 -1.32 13.57 -7.13
C LEU A 80 -0.67 13.07 -8.43
N ARG A 81 -1.46 12.54 -9.37
CA ARG A 81 -0.99 12.11 -10.69
C ARG A 81 -0.40 13.26 -11.50
N GLU A 82 -0.91 14.49 -11.31
CA GLU A 82 -0.39 15.68 -11.97
C GLU A 82 1.02 16.05 -11.51
N LEU A 83 1.39 15.67 -10.28
CA LEU A 83 2.72 15.95 -9.70
C LEU A 83 3.78 14.97 -10.20
N SER A 84 3.40 13.73 -10.47
CA SER A 84 4.29 12.72 -11.04
C SER A 84 3.49 11.63 -11.76
N PRO A 85 3.75 11.40 -13.06
CA PRO A 85 3.03 10.37 -13.82
C PRO A 85 3.43 8.94 -13.46
N HIS A 86 4.53 8.75 -12.73
CA HIS A 86 5.13 7.45 -12.47
C HIS A 86 4.90 6.91 -11.05
N ILE A 87 4.45 7.75 -10.10
CA ILE A 87 4.09 7.27 -8.76
C ILE A 87 2.92 6.31 -8.84
N ARG A 88 2.84 5.40 -7.88
CA ARG A 88 1.75 4.43 -7.79
C ARG A 88 0.67 4.91 -6.83
N LEU A 89 -0.56 4.93 -7.28
CA LEU A 89 -1.72 5.40 -6.52
C LEU A 89 -2.63 4.24 -6.16
N VAL A 90 -3.06 4.17 -4.91
CA VAL A 90 -3.80 3.04 -4.35
C VAL A 90 -5.07 3.50 -3.65
N ASP A 91 -6.24 3.14 -4.17
CA ASP A 91 -7.52 3.33 -3.48
C ASP A 91 -7.63 2.32 -2.31
N SER A 92 -7.37 2.78 -1.08
CA SER A 92 -7.34 1.94 0.11
C SER A 92 -8.65 2.11 0.91
N THR A 93 -9.57 1.15 0.77
CA THR A 93 -10.93 1.29 1.27
C THR A 93 -11.53 -0.04 1.79
N ARG A 94 -12.82 -0.09 2.00
CA ARG A 94 -13.62 -1.29 2.32
C ARG A 94 -14.66 -1.51 1.24
N LEU A 95 -14.93 -2.76 0.89
CA LEU A 95 -15.97 -3.08 -0.10
C LEU A 95 -17.33 -2.47 0.29
N SER A 96 -17.65 -2.45 1.58
CA SER A 96 -18.88 -1.86 2.10
C SER A 96 -19.00 -0.34 1.89
N ARG A 97 -17.90 0.36 1.60
CA ARG A 97 -17.87 1.80 1.30
C ARG A 97 -18.05 2.11 -0.19
N ILE A 98 -17.89 1.11 -1.05
CA ILE A 98 -18.06 1.23 -2.51
C ILE A 98 -19.55 1.17 -2.84
N LYS A 99 -20.23 2.31 -2.74
CA LYS A 99 -21.71 2.38 -2.87
C LYS A 99 -22.18 2.22 -4.31
N GLU A 100 -21.36 2.61 -5.28
CA GLU A 100 -21.63 2.50 -6.71
C GLU A 100 -21.49 1.08 -7.27
N GLY A 101 -20.91 0.19 -6.48
CA GLY A 101 -20.56 -1.19 -6.88
C GLY A 101 -19.14 -1.31 -7.45
N PRO A 102 -18.56 -2.53 -7.39
CA PRO A 102 -17.15 -2.75 -7.71
C PRO A 102 -16.81 -2.48 -9.18
N GLU A 103 -17.71 -2.81 -10.14
CA GLU A 103 -17.46 -2.55 -11.56
C GLU A 103 -17.32 -1.06 -11.86
N ARG A 104 -18.22 -0.24 -11.32
CA ARG A 104 -18.17 1.21 -11.53
C ARG A 104 -16.97 1.83 -10.85
N ARG A 105 -16.61 1.31 -9.64
CA ARG A 105 -15.39 1.72 -8.96
C ARG A 105 -14.17 1.39 -9.81
N ALA A 106 -14.04 0.18 -10.34
CA ALA A 106 -12.94 -0.24 -11.17
C ALA A 106 -12.78 0.63 -12.42
N ALA A 107 -13.88 0.91 -13.13
CA ALA A 107 -13.90 1.80 -14.28
C ALA A 107 -13.43 3.22 -13.89
N ARG A 108 -13.93 3.75 -12.77
CA ARG A 108 -13.56 5.08 -12.29
C ARG A 108 -12.09 5.18 -11.91
N LEU A 109 -11.55 4.17 -11.21
CA LEU A 109 -10.13 4.12 -10.85
C LEU A 109 -9.24 4.08 -12.11
N GLN A 110 -9.62 3.28 -13.12
CA GLN A 110 -8.93 3.25 -14.40
C GLN A 110 -8.94 4.61 -15.11
N GLU A 111 -10.08 5.28 -15.18
CA GLU A 111 -10.20 6.63 -15.76
C GLU A 111 -9.31 7.65 -15.06
N LEU A 112 -9.19 7.56 -13.74
CA LEU A 112 -8.38 8.45 -12.91
C LEU A 112 -6.88 8.11 -12.93
N GLY A 113 -6.48 7.02 -13.58
CA GLY A 113 -5.10 6.55 -13.60
C GLY A 113 -4.62 6.05 -12.23
N ILE A 114 -5.52 5.52 -11.40
CA ILE A 114 -5.18 4.83 -10.16
C ILE A 114 -4.63 3.44 -10.51
N ASP A 115 -3.55 3.01 -9.85
CA ASP A 115 -2.84 1.79 -10.21
C ASP A 115 -3.36 0.54 -9.46
N ALA A 116 -3.91 0.72 -8.26
CA ALA A 116 -4.31 -0.41 -7.45
C ALA A 116 -5.53 -0.10 -6.56
N ILE A 117 -6.18 -1.18 -6.12
CA ILE A 117 -7.16 -1.15 -5.04
C ILE A 117 -6.71 -2.02 -3.88
N ASN A 118 -6.82 -1.51 -2.65
CA ASN A 118 -6.47 -2.21 -1.43
C ASN A 118 -7.70 -2.35 -0.53
N LEU A 119 -8.16 -3.59 -0.33
CA LEU A 119 -9.29 -3.90 0.52
C LEU A 119 -8.87 -4.75 1.71
N HIS A 120 -9.66 -4.72 2.78
CA HIS A 120 -9.47 -5.62 3.90
C HIS A 120 -9.56 -7.09 3.44
N HIS A 121 -8.77 -7.96 4.04
CA HIS A 121 -8.68 -9.36 3.64
C HIS A 121 -10.04 -10.08 3.54
N SER A 122 -11.01 -9.71 4.40
CA SER A 122 -12.34 -10.33 4.41
C SER A 122 -13.28 -9.86 3.29
N ASP A 123 -12.90 -8.82 2.56
CA ASP A 123 -13.72 -8.23 1.49
C ASP A 123 -13.42 -8.91 0.13
N TRP A 124 -12.37 -9.73 0.04
CA TRP A 124 -11.91 -10.33 -1.19
C TRP A 124 -12.63 -11.65 -1.54
N SER A 125 -12.79 -11.86 -2.83
CA SER A 125 -13.13 -13.13 -3.47
C SER A 125 -12.36 -13.24 -4.80
N GLY A 126 -12.17 -14.45 -5.31
CA GLY A 126 -11.49 -14.65 -6.60
C GLY A 126 -12.19 -13.95 -7.78
N GLY A 127 -13.52 -13.84 -7.74
CA GLY A 127 -14.28 -13.09 -8.73
C GLY A 127 -14.02 -11.59 -8.66
N LEU A 128 -13.84 -11.05 -7.44
CA LEU A 128 -13.56 -9.63 -7.24
C LEU A 128 -12.14 -9.26 -7.68
N SER A 129 -11.12 -10.08 -7.38
CA SER A 129 -9.76 -9.85 -7.87
C SER A 129 -9.70 -9.88 -9.39
N THR A 130 -10.32 -10.89 -10.01
CA THR A 130 -10.43 -10.97 -11.47
C THR A 130 -11.12 -9.74 -12.08
N LEU A 131 -12.16 -9.23 -11.42
CA LEU A 131 -12.86 -8.02 -11.87
C LEU A 131 -11.89 -6.84 -11.97
N PHE A 132 -11.17 -6.52 -10.88
CA PHE A 132 -10.25 -5.39 -10.86
C PHE A 132 -9.08 -5.57 -11.83
N HIS A 133 -8.54 -6.78 -11.97
CA HIS A 133 -7.51 -7.08 -12.97
C HIS A 133 -7.98 -6.79 -14.41
N ARG A 134 -9.25 -7.03 -14.75
CA ARG A 134 -9.81 -6.71 -16.07
C ARG A 134 -9.79 -5.23 -16.41
N PHE A 135 -9.73 -4.36 -15.38
CA PHE A 135 -9.55 -2.92 -15.52
C PHE A 135 -8.08 -2.48 -15.39
N GLY A 136 -7.14 -3.43 -15.37
CA GLY A 136 -5.69 -3.15 -15.26
C GLY A 136 -5.24 -2.70 -13.88
N LEU A 137 -6.03 -2.95 -12.84
CA LEU A 137 -5.72 -2.55 -11.47
C LEU A 137 -5.03 -3.70 -10.73
N CYS A 138 -3.94 -3.40 -10.03
CA CYS A 138 -3.41 -4.33 -9.03
C CYS A 138 -4.36 -4.46 -7.84
N THR A 139 -4.33 -5.62 -7.19
CA THR A 139 -5.21 -5.96 -6.07
C THR A 139 -4.42 -6.26 -4.83
N PHE A 140 -4.67 -5.52 -3.74
CA PHE A 140 -3.96 -5.68 -2.47
C PHE A 140 -4.93 -6.03 -1.35
N GLY A 141 -4.43 -6.82 -0.37
CA GLY A 141 -5.20 -7.21 0.80
C GLY A 141 -4.50 -6.81 2.10
N TRP A 142 -5.18 -6.05 2.96
CA TRP A 142 -4.63 -5.63 4.23
C TRP A 142 -5.21 -6.38 5.44
N ASP A 143 -4.50 -6.30 6.59
CA ASP A 143 -4.80 -7.01 7.84
C ASP A 143 -4.73 -8.55 7.70
N ALA A 144 -3.80 -9.05 6.89
CA ALA A 144 -3.61 -10.47 6.63
C ALA A 144 -2.65 -11.10 7.66
N GLN A 145 -3.11 -11.27 8.91
CA GLN A 145 -2.27 -11.63 10.06
C GLN A 145 -2.08 -13.15 10.28
N PHE A 146 -2.81 -13.99 9.55
CA PHE A 146 -2.80 -15.45 9.73
C PHE A 146 -2.48 -16.19 8.44
N ASP A 147 -1.73 -17.29 8.52
CA ASP A 147 -1.30 -18.10 7.36
C ASP A 147 -2.47 -18.48 6.45
N ARG A 148 -3.59 -18.95 7.01
CA ARG A 148 -4.79 -19.29 6.24
C ARG A 148 -5.36 -18.12 5.43
N ILE A 149 -5.20 -16.88 5.94
CA ILE A 149 -5.66 -15.67 5.26
C ILE A 149 -4.69 -15.32 4.14
N LEU A 150 -3.39 -15.30 4.43
CA LEU A 150 -2.33 -15.08 3.45
C LEU A 150 -2.44 -16.06 2.28
N ASP A 151 -2.48 -17.36 2.57
CA ASP A 151 -2.65 -18.41 1.55
C ASP A 151 -3.97 -18.26 0.77
N GLY A 152 -5.04 -17.82 1.45
CA GLY A 152 -6.33 -17.55 0.82
C GLY A 152 -6.26 -16.42 -0.20
N LEU A 153 -5.68 -15.28 0.18
CA LEU A 153 -5.55 -14.10 -0.68
C LEU A 153 -4.66 -14.40 -1.90
N LEU A 154 -3.52 -15.06 -1.69
CA LEU A 154 -2.62 -15.47 -2.77
C LEU A 154 -3.29 -16.43 -3.76
N ARG A 155 -4.10 -17.39 -3.26
CA ARG A 155 -4.89 -18.28 -4.14
C ARG A 155 -6.00 -17.56 -4.91
N MET A 156 -6.55 -16.47 -4.36
CA MET A 156 -7.50 -15.60 -5.07
C MET A 156 -6.82 -14.75 -6.14
N GLY A 157 -5.47 -14.77 -6.22
CA GLY A 157 -4.68 -14.06 -7.22
C GLY A 157 -4.43 -12.60 -6.88
N LEU A 158 -4.39 -12.23 -5.58
CA LEU A 158 -3.98 -10.89 -5.22
C LEU A 158 -2.50 -10.66 -5.53
N ASP A 159 -2.19 -9.44 -5.95
CA ASP A 159 -0.82 -9.03 -6.34
C ASP A 159 0.03 -8.66 -5.12
N GLY A 160 -0.60 -8.32 -3.99
CA GLY A 160 0.12 -8.00 -2.77
C GLY A 160 -0.73 -8.15 -1.51
N VAL A 161 -0.04 -8.33 -0.39
CA VAL A 161 -0.66 -8.46 0.93
C VAL A 161 0.09 -7.62 1.96
N PHE A 162 -0.65 -7.08 2.94
CA PHE A 162 -0.09 -6.34 4.06
C PHE A 162 -0.33 -7.10 5.36
N SER A 163 0.75 -7.35 6.10
CA SER A 163 0.74 -8.03 7.39
C SER A 163 1.82 -7.44 8.30
N ASP A 164 1.60 -7.52 9.61
CA ASP A 164 2.62 -7.19 10.61
C ASP A 164 3.63 -8.34 10.81
N HIS A 165 3.40 -9.49 10.15
CA HIS A 165 4.19 -10.72 10.30
C HIS A 165 4.97 -11.06 9.02
N VAL A 166 6.08 -10.33 8.77
CA VAL A 166 6.91 -10.52 7.58
C VAL A 166 7.32 -11.98 7.34
N PRO A 167 7.82 -12.75 8.33
CA PRO A 167 8.18 -14.15 8.10
C PRO A 167 7.02 -14.99 7.57
N ARG A 168 5.81 -14.79 8.09
CA ARG A 168 4.61 -15.51 7.59
C ARG A 168 4.25 -15.14 6.16
N MET A 169 4.48 -13.86 5.77
CA MET A 169 4.25 -13.44 4.39
C MET A 169 5.21 -14.16 3.44
N VAL A 170 6.50 -14.22 3.78
CA VAL A 170 7.52 -14.94 3.01
C VAL A 170 7.16 -16.42 2.90
N ASP A 171 6.89 -17.09 4.02
CA ASP A 171 6.49 -18.51 4.04
C ASP A 171 5.23 -18.77 3.18
N ALA A 172 4.27 -17.85 3.18
CA ALA A 172 3.05 -17.98 2.37
C ALA A 172 3.34 -17.82 0.86
N LEU A 173 4.24 -16.89 0.50
CA LEU A 173 4.70 -16.73 -0.89
C LEU A 173 5.39 -17.99 -1.39
N ASP A 174 6.32 -18.56 -0.60
CA ASP A 174 7.05 -19.77 -0.94
C ASP A 174 6.09 -20.96 -1.14
N ARG A 175 5.16 -21.17 -0.20
CA ARG A 175 4.14 -22.21 -0.34
C ARG A 175 3.29 -22.03 -1.60
N ASN A 176 2.93 -20.80 -1.93
CA ASN A 176 2.11 -20.50 -3.11
C ASN A 176 2.91 -20.70 -4.40
N ALA A 177 4.19 -20.32 -4.44
CA ALA A 177 5.09 -20.56 -5.56
C ALA A 177 5.23 -22.07 -5.85
N VAL A 178 5.56 -22.85 -4.83
CA VAL A 178 5.66 -24.31 -4.95
C VAL A 178 4.35 -24.93 -5.46
N ALA A 179 3.20 -24.47 -4.93
CA ALA A 179 1.89 -24.97 -5.36
C ALA A 179 1.57 -24.63 -6.84
N ARG A 180 2.19 -23.60 -7.39
CA ARG A 180 2.09 -23.21 -8.81
C ARG A 180 3.19 -23.79 -9.70
N GLY A 181 4.12 -24.56 -9.13
CA GLY A 181 5.28 -25.11 -9.84
C GLY A 181 6.32 -24.05 -10.21
N LEU A 182 6.37 -22.93 -9.49
CA LEU A 182 7.36 -21.86 -9.64
C LEU A 182 8.50 -22.10 -8.64
N ASP A 183 9.73 -21.72 -9.01
CA ASP A 183 10.82 -21.67 -8.04
C ASP A 183 10.61 -20.44 -7.14
N PRO A 184 10.62 -20.57 -5.80
CA PRO A 184 10.56 -19.43 -4.89
C PRO A 184 11.63 -18.37 -5.16
N LEU A 185 12.81 -18.76 -5.66
CA LEU A 185 13.89 -17.84 -6.05
C LEU A 185 13.51 -16.96 -7.25
N ASP A 186 12.64 -17.43 -8.13
CA ASP A 186 12.15 -16.64 -9.28
C ASP A 186 11.21 -15.50 -8.87
N LEU A 187 10.66 -15.55 -7.66
CA LEU A 187 9.79 -14.51 -7.12
C LEU A 187 10.57 -13.36 -6.48
N ASN A 188 11.86 -13.55 -6.21
CA ASN A 188 12.75 -12.52 -5.68
C ASN A 188 14.08 -12.53 -6.45
N PRO A 189 14.10 -12.07 -7.72
CA PRO A 189 15.30 -12.11 -8.56
C PRO A 189 16.46 -11.26 -8.04
N GLU A 190 16.24 -10.41 -7.05
CA GLU A 190 17.23 -9.57 -6.38
C GLU A 190 17.41 -10.01 -4.91
N GLY A 191 17.49 -11.31 -4.67
CA GLY A 191 17.77 -11.87 -3.33
C GLY A 191 19.03 -11.28 -2.69
N PRO A 192 19.21 -11.45 -1.35
CA PRO A 192 20.10 -10.67 -0.51
C PRO A 192 21.53 -10.58 -0.97
#